data_ff08b57addcb9adcdafaca14f0b898b5
#
_entry.id   ff08b57addcb9adcdafaca14f0b898b5
#
_cell.length_a   1.000
_cell.length_b   1.000
_cell.length_c   1.000
_cell.angle_alpha   90.00
_cell.angle_beta   90.00
_cell.angle_gamma   90.00
#
_symmetry.space_group_name_H-M   'P 1'
#
loop_
_entity.id
_entity.type
_entity.pdbx_description
1 polymer ?
#
loop_
_entity_poly.entity_id
_entity_poly.type
_entity_poly.pdbx_seq_one_letter_code
_entity_poly.pdbx_strand_id
1 'polypeptide(L)'
;MNRRRFLRNGLGSAVSMTMATTVPCSLLRSARAVASEEYRAVVCVLLAGGADSFNILVPRSELAYNRYQARRSDLALSQNDLLPLEGEHEGVQFGLHPAMSSLQQRFNAGQATMVTNVGPLVEPTTRAAIDAEAVTLPLGLFSHSDQILRWQTATPANRAGTGFGGRLIDALPGANTGLALAGNISLSGNNSFQAGAATGSYAISANRGVQSISGFDNDLFKRSFESLMADSSASTLQTVYRNKLQSAIDAGDVFSSALSQATTLSTPFAEDSFSSAMKRIAELASVHEQLGVSRQTFFVTFGGWDHHEDTLGQQATMLPALDAGLGQFQLALEELGLSNQVTTFTISDFGRTLTSNGRGSDHGWGGNA
;
A
#
# COMPACT_ATOMS: atom_id res chain seq x y z
N MET A 1 -10.53 8.77 -22.83
CA MET A 1 -10.54 9.81 -21.77
C MET A 1 -9.36 10.75 -21.99
N ASN A 2 -9.54 12.08 -22.04
CA ASN A 2 -8.51 13.01 -22.52
C ASN A 2 -7.43 13.19 -21.43
N ARG A 3 -6.13 13.00 -21.77
CA ARG A 3 -4.92 13.15 -20.91
C ARG A 3 -4.98 14.35 -19.95
N ARG A 4 -5.56 15.48 -20.42
CA ARG A 4 -5.74 16.67 -19.61
C ARG A 4 -6.79 16.53 -18.49
N ARG A 5 -7.78 15.64 -18.63
CA ARG A 5 -8.82 15.40 -17.61
C ARG A 5 -8.32 14.44 -16.53
N PHE A 6 -7.53 13.45 -16.91
CA PHE A 6 -6.86 12.54 -15.97
C PHE A 6 -5.86 13.30 -15.09
N LEU A 7 -5.01 14.12 -15.71
CA LEU A 7 -4.06 14.97 -14.96
C LEU A 7 -4.77 16.00 -14.07
N ARG A 8 -5.91 16.53 -14.48
CA ARG A 8 -6.65 17.53 -13.70
C ARG A 8 -7.41 16.95 -12.52
N ASN A 9 -7.85 15.70 -12.60
CA ASN A 9 -8.57 15.01 -11.53
C ASN A 9 -7.62 14.17 -10.64
N GLY A 10 -6.52 13.65 -11.21
CA GLY A 10 -5.45 12.97 -10.45
C GLY A 10 -4.45 13.94 -9.79
N LEU A 11 -4.22 15.11 -10.39
CA LEU A 11 -3.30 16.13 -9.91
C LEU A 11 -3.81 16.89 -8.66
N GLY A 12 -5.09 16.82 -8.34
CA GLY A 12 -5.60 17.32 -7.05
C GLY A 12 -5.00 16.56 -5.85
N SER A 13 -4.54 15.32 -6.06
CA SER A 13 -3.94 14.48 -5.00
C SER A 13 -2.45 14.18 -5.21
N ALA A 14 -1.94 14.24 -6.45
CA ALA A 14 -0.58 13.79 -6.79
C ALA A 14 0.45 14.92 -7.03
N VAL A 15 0.01 16.16 -7.30
CA VAL A 15 0.94 17.27 -7.63
C VAL A 15 1.76 17.75 -6.43
N SER A 16 1.42 17.36 -5.21
CA SER A 16 2.25 17.69 -4.03
C SER A 16 3.57 16.90 -3.94
N MET A 17 3.80 15.91 -4.79
CA MET A 17 4.88 14.93 -4.61
C MET A 17 6.17 15.19 -5.36
N THR A 18 6.11 15.86 -6.50
CA THR A 18 7.30 16.04 -7.35
C THR A 18 8.03 17.37 -7.10
N MET A 19 7.51 18.22 -6.21
CA MET A 19 8.06 19.58 -5.98
C MET A 19 8.60 19.82 -4.56
N ALA A 20 8.93 18.78 -3.80
CA ALA A 20 9.40 18.93 -2.41
C ALA A 20 10.77 19.61 -2.26
N THR A 21 11.47 19.96 -3.35
CA THR A 21 12.78 20.64 -3.26
C THR A 21 12.77 22.12 -3.65
N THR A 22 11.66 22.66 -4.23
CA THR A 22 11.66 24.08 -4.68
C THR A 22 10.30 24.79 -4.59
N VAL A 23 9.30 24.23 -3.88
CA VAL A 23 8.00 24.91 -3.75
C VAL A 23 8.07 26.01 -2.67
N PRO A 24 7.81 27.28 -2.99
CA PRO A 24 7.77 28.32 -1.96
C PRO A 24 6.69 28.03 -0.92
N CYS A 25 7.01 28.28 0.34
CA CYS A 25 6.18 28.01 1.53
C CYS A 25 4.73 28.55 1.45
N SER A 26 4.47 29.48 0.53
CA SER A 26 3.16 30.06 0.23
C SER A 26 2.19 29.08 -0.45
N LEU A 27 2.67 28.12 -1.26
CA LEU A 27 1.81 27.11 -1.89
C LEU A 27 1.42 26.00 -0.90
N LEU A 28 2.26 25.70 0.08
CA LEU A 28 1.92 24.78 1.18
C LEU A 28 0.84 25.39 2.11
N ARG A 29 0.79 26.72 2.24
CA ARG A 29 -0.29 27.40 2.97
C ARG A 29 -1.62 27.33 2.23
N SER A 30 -1.63 27.32 0.90
CA SER A 30 -2.86 27.17 0.12
C SER A 30 -3.42 25.74 0.17
N ALA A 31 -2.54 24.72 0.25
CA ALA A 31 -2.98 23.33 0.50
C ALA A 31 -3.58 23.17 1.92
N ARG A 32 -3.12 23.97 2.90
CA ARG A 32 -3.68 24.02 4.24
C ARG A 32 -5.09 24.61 4.31
N ALA A 33 -5.43 25.53 3.40
CA ALA A 33 -6.76 26.14 3.34
C ALA A 33 -7.82 25.27 2.64
N VAL A 34 -7.39 24.20 1.95
CA VAL A 34 -8.24 23.21 1.26
C VAL A 34 -8.25 21.86 2.01
N ALA A 35 -7.68 21.79 3.21
CA ALA A 35 -7.92 20.68 4.14
C ALA A 35 -9.37 20.80 4.62
N SER A 36 -10.31 20.62 3.67
CA SER A 36 -11.72 20.53 3.96
C SER A 36 -12.01 19.30 4.83
N GLU A 37 -13.02 19.41 5.58
CA GLU A 37 -13.58 18.48 6.55
C GLU A 37 -13.79 17.04 6.04
N GLU A 38 -13.61 16.77 4.74
CA GLU A 38 -13.85 15.46 4.13
C GLU A 38 -12.69 14.47 4.40
N TYR A 39 -13.03 13.31 4.94
CA TYR A 39 -12.09 12.20 5.16
C TYR A 39 -11.40 11.73 3.88
N ARG A 40 -10.11 11.44 3.94
CA ARG A 40 -9.33 10.84 2.86
C ARG A 40 -8.31 9.87 3.42
N ALA A 41 -8.27 8.67 2.85
CA ALA A 41 -7.30 7.66 3.24
C ALA A 41 -6.60 7.03 2.03
N VAL A 42 -5.41 6.50 2.28
CA VAL A 42 -4.61 5.76 1.32
C VAL A 42 -4.26 4.40 1.92
N VAL A 43 -4.53 3.33 1.19
CA VAL A 43 -4.18 1.96 1.55
C VAL A 43 -3.06 1.48 0.64
N CYS A 44 -1.90 1.19 1.22
CA CYS A 44 -0.76 0.60 0.53
C CYS A 44 -0.76 -0.91 0.76
N VAL A 45 -0.90 -1.69 -0.31
CA VAL A 45 -0.79 -3.15 -0.30
C VAL A 45 0.55 -3.55 -0.88
N LEU A 46 1.43 -4.09 -0.05
CA LEU A 46 2.72 -4.63 -0.48
C LEU A 46 2.56 -6.10 -0.87
N LEU A 47 2.70 -6.40 -2.15
CA LEU A 47 2.82 -7.76 -2.68
C LEU A 47 4.28 -8.22 -2.53
N ALA A 48 4.63 -8.67 -1.32
CA ALA A 48 6.02 -8.95 -0.96
C ALA A 48 6.54 -10.25 -1.59
N GLY A 49 7.67 -10.15 -2.28
CA GLY A 49 8.35 -11.22 -3.00
C GLY A 49 8.58 -10.93 -4.48
N GLY A 50 8.17 -9.78 -5.00
CA GLY A 50 8.29 -9.46 -6.42
C GLY A 50 7.20 -10.14 -7.25
N ALA A 51 5.97 -9.63 -7.19
CA ALA A 51 4.84 -10.18 -7.91
C ALA A 51 5.05 -10.13 -9.43
N ASP A 52 4.83 -11.26 -10.10
CA ASP A 52 4.88 -11.34 -11.57
C ASP A 52 3.62 -10.75 -12.19
N SER A 53 3.65 -9.45 -12.37
CA SER A 53 2.51 -8.67 -12.89
C SER A 53 2.30 -8.82 -14.40
N PHE A 54 3.23 -9.45 -15.12
CA PHE A 54 3.08 -9.69 -16.56
C PHE A 54 2.06 -10.78 -16.90
N ASN A 55 1.62 -11.57 -15.91
CA ASN A 55 0.46 -12.43 -16.03
C ASN A 55 -0.80 -11.84 -15.36
N ILE A 56 -0.69 -10.73 -14.64
CA ILE A 56 -1.86 -10.00 -14.10
C ILE A 56 -2.51 -9.17 -15.19
N LEU A 57 -1.71 -8.35 -15.90
CA LEU A 57 -2.16 -7.55 -17.02
C LEU A 57 -1.48 -8.02 -18.31
N VAL A 58 -2.25 -8.52 -19.26
CA VAL A 58 -1.76 -9.16 -20.48
C VAL A 58 -2.32 -8.45 -21.72
N PRO A 59 -1.51 -8.13 -22.74
CA PRO A 59 -2.01 -7.58 -23.99
C PRO A 59 -2.87 -8.61 -24.74
N ARG A 60 -3.99 -8.17 -25.33
CA ARG A 60 -4.92 -9.02 -26.08
C ARG A 60 -4.95 -8.73 -27.58
N SER A 61 -4.47 -7.58 -28.05
CA SER A 61 -4.33 -7.32 -29.49
C SER A 61 -3.34 -8.30 -30.10
N GLU A 62 -3.66 -8.90 -31.23
CA GLU A 62 -2.96 -10.04 -31.84
C GLU A 62 -1.44 -9.89 -31.86
N LEU A 63 -0.92 -8.81 -32.43
CA LEU A 63 0.52 -8.59 -32.52
C LEU A 63 1.19 -8.45 -31.14
N ALA A 64 0.54 -7.78 -30.20
CA ALA A 64 1.08 -7.57 -28.87
C ALA A 64 0.99 -8.87 -28.03
N TYR A 65 -0.10 -9.63 -28.17
CA TYR A 65 -0.24 -10.94 -27.51
C TYR A 65 0.78 -11.94 -28.06
N ASN A 66 1.00 -12.01 -29.35
CA ASN A 66 2.02 -12.90 -29.94
C ASN A 66 3.43 -12.59 -29.42
N ARG A 67 3.75 -11.31 -29.20
CA ARG A 67 5.02 -10.90 -28.56
C ARG A 67 5.09 -11.31 -27.10
N TYR A 68 4.01 -11.13 -26.34
CA TYR A 68 3.89 -11.60 -24.96
C TYR A 68 4.10 -13.12 -24.91
N GLN A 69 3.34 -13.89 -25.69
CA GLN A 69 3.42 -15.35 -25.73
C GLN A 69 4.84 -15.85 -26.07
N ALA A 70 5.48 -15.25 -27.08
CA ALA A 70 6.83 -15.61 -27.49
C ALA A 70 7.88 -15.34 -26.39
N ARG A 71 7.67 -14.32 -25.56
CA ARG A 71 8.60 -13.96 -24.48
C ARG A 71 8.33 -14.75 -23.19
N ARG A 72 7.06 -14.98 -22.87
CA ARG A 72 6.65 -15.71 -21.66
C ARG A 72 6.81 -17.23 -21.83
N SER A 73 6.77 -17.75 -23.07
CA SER A 73 6.91 -19.17 -23.36
C SER A 73 5.92 -20.03 -22.54
N ASP A 74 6.41 -20.92 -21.67
CA ASP A 74 5.66 -21.81 -20.80
C ASP A 74 4.85 -21.08 -19.69
N LEU A 75 5.16 -19.81 -19.41
CA LEU A 75 4.41 -18.98 -18.47
C LEU A 75 3.28 -18.18 -19.12
N ALA A 76 3.11 -18.25 -20.46
CA ALA A 76 2.10 -17.48 -21.16
C ALA A 76 0.69 -18.00 -20.83
N LEU A 77 -0.21 -17.09 -20.47
CA LEU A 77 -1.64 -17.39 -20.32
C LEU A 77 -2.30 -17.48 -21.71
N SER A 78 -3.29 -18.35 -21.85
CA SER A 78 -4.12 -18.43 -23.06
C SER A 78 -4.90 -17.12 -23.28
N GLN A 79 -4.87 -16.59 -24.50
CA GLN A 79 -5.58 -15.36 -24.86
C GLN A 79 -7.09 -15.46 -24.59
N ASN A 80 -7.67 -16.64 -24.79
CA ASN A 80 -9.10 -16.86 -24.64
C ASN A 80 -9.55 -16.88 -23.16
N ASP A 81 -8.63 -17.17 -22.25
CA ASP A 81 -8.94 -17.23 -20.82
C ASP A 81 -8.86 -15.85 -20.15
N LEU A 82 -8.22 -14.88 -20.82
CA LEU A 82 -8.05 -13.53 -20.26
C LEU A 82 -9.39 -12.79 -20.14
N LEU A 83 -9.59 -12.16 -19.01
CA LEU A 83 -10.74 -11.29 -18.76
C LEU A 83 -10.55 -9.95 -19.51
N PRO A 84 -11.38 -9.62 -20.53
CA PRO A 84 -11.16 -8.43 -21.34
C PRO A 84 -11.40 -7.15 -20.54
N LEU A 85 -10.50 -6.18 -20.68
CA LEU A 85 -10.69 -4.82 -20.21
C LEU A 85 -11.31 -3.95 -21.30
N GLU A 86 -12.22 -3.07 -20.90
CA GLU A 86 -12.83 -2.11 -21.83
C GLU A 86 -11.85 -1.01 -22.22
N GLY A 87 -11.86 -0.64 -23.49
CA GLY A 87 -10.97 0.37 -24.05
C GLY A 87 -9.62 -0.20 -24.52
N GLU A 88 -8.78 0.71 -24.95
CA GLU A 88 -7.43 0.43 -25.44
C GLU A 88 -6.45 1.50 -24.98
N HIS A 89 -5.19 1.15 -24.88
CA HIS A 89 -4.11 2.07 -24.62
C HIS A 89 -3.07 1.97 -25.74
N GLU A 90 -2.82 3.08 -26.43
CA GLU A 90 -1.91 3.16 -27.60
C GLU A 90 -2.22 2.10 -28.68
N GLY A 91 -3.51 1.82 -28.93
CA GLY A 91 -3.97 0.83 -29.91
C GLY A 91 -3.84 -0.62 -29.44
N VAL A 92 -3.53 -0.86 -28.19
CA VAL A 92 -3.45 -2.20 -27.60
C VAL A 92 -4.62 -2.42 -26.64
N GLN A 93 -5.37 -3.50 -26.85
CA GLN A 93 -6.35 -4.01 -25.91
C GLN A 93 -5.64 -4.89 -24.88
N PHE A 94 -6.12 -4.85 -23.64
CA PHE A 94 -5.59 -5.64 -22.53
C PHE A 94 -6.66 -6.54 -21.91
N GLY A 95 -6.21 -7.52 -21.16
CA GLY A 95 -7.05 -8.35 -20.32
C GLY A 95 -6.33 -8.67 -19.02
N LEU A 96 -7.11 -9.00 -18.00
CA LEU A 96 -6.58 -9.46 -16.73
C LEU A 96 -6.49 -11.00 -16.67
N HIS A 97 -5.70 -11.46 -15.73
CA HIS A 97 -5.65 -12.88 -15.35
C HIS A 97 -7.07 -13.41 -15.08
N PRO A 98 -7.39 -14.67 -15.46
CA PRO A 98 -8.75 -15.25 -15.28
C PRO A 98 -9.31 -15.19 -13.85
N ALA A 99 -8.43 -15.17 -12.85
CA ALA A 99 -8.81 -15.10 -11.44
C ALA A 99 -9.13 -13.67 -10.92
N MET A 100 -9.05 -12.63 -11.76
CA MET A 100 -9.16 -11.23 -11.35
C MET A 100 -10.49 -10.59 -11.78
N SER A 101 -11.61 -11.30 -11.59
CA SER A 101 -12.92 -10.89 -12.08
C SER A 101 -13.48 -9.66 -11.35
N SER A 102 -13.20 -9.52 -10.07
CA SER A 102 -13.63 -8.36 -9.29
C SER A 102 -12.89 -7.10 -9.74
N LEU A 103 -11.57 -7.18 -9.92
CA LEU A 103 -10.77 -6.07 -10.44
C LEU A 103 -11.17 -5.69 -11.87
N GLN A 104 -11.48 -6.69 -12.74
CA GLN A 104 -11.98 -6.43 -14.09
C GLN A 104 -13.27 -5.60 -14.06
N GLN A 105 -14.23 -5.98 -13.22
CA GLN A 105 -15.49 -5.24 -13.08
C GLN A 105 -15.25 -3.81 -12.62
N ARG A 106 -14.36 -3.61 -11.65
CA ARG A 106 -14.00 -2.29 -11.14
C ARG A 106 -13.29 -1.43 -12.20
N PHE A 107 -12.40 -2.04 -12.98
CA PHE A 107 -11.73 -1.35 -14.08
C PHE A 107 -12.75 -0.90 -15.15
N ASN A 108 -13.61 -1.79 -15.60
CA ASN A 108 -14.63 -1.48 -16.61
C ASN A 108 -15.67 -0.47 -16.11
N ALA A 109 -15.92 -0.42 -14.80
CA ALA A 109 -16.74 0.61 -14.15
C ALA A 109 -16.00 1.97 -13.96
N GLY A 110 -14.72 2.07 -14.32
CA GLY A 110 -13.91 3.29 -14.15
C GLY A 110 -13.48 3.56 -12.70
N GLN A 111 -13.55 2.54 -11.84
CA GLN A 111 -13.19 2.61 -10.42
C GLN A 111 -11.76 2.12 -10.13
N ALA A 112 -11.12 1.49 -11.09
CA ALA A 112 -9.74 1.02 -10.99
C ALA A 112 -8.93 1.44 -12.22
N THR A 113 -7.61 1.48 -12.07
CA THR A 113 -6.66 1.73 -13.16
C THR A 113 -5.43 0.85 -12.99
N MET A 114 -4.75 0.58 -14.11
CA MET A 114 -3.47 -0.13 -14.09
C MET A 114 -2.36 0.83 -14.50
N VAL A 115 -1.28 0.85 -13.72
CA VAL A 115 -0.07 1.61 -14.06
C VAL A 115 0.98 0.62 -14.54
N THR A 116 1.38 0.76 -15.80
CA THR A 116 2.30 -0.18 -16.45
C THR A 116 3.73 0.32 -16.44
N ASN A 117 4.68 -0.61 -16.45
CA ASN A 117 6.10 -0.35 -16.55
C ASN A 117 6.59 0.63 -15.47
N VAL A 118 6.21 0.38 -14.23
CA VAL A 118 6.58 1.19 -13.07
C VAL A 118 7.59 0.46 -12.21
N GLY A 119 8.59 1.19 -11.72
CA GLY A 119 9.62 0.69 -10.82
C GLY A 119 10.41 1.86 -10.20
N PRO A 120 11.21 1.62 -9.15
CA PRO A 120 12.08 2.65 -8.60
C PRO A 120 13.04 3.16 -9.67
N LEU A 121 13.16 4.48 -9.83
CA LEU A 121 13.96 5.10 -10.86
C LEU A 121 14.64 6.37 -10.29
N VAL A 122 15.95 6.48 -10.39
CA VAL A 122 16.70 7.66 -9.94
C VAL A 122 16.56 8.79 -10.94
N GLU A 123 16.69 8.45 -12.22
CA GLU A 123 16.59 9.36 -13.36
C GLU A 123 16.05 8.64 -14.60
N PRO A 124 15.46 9.35 -15.55
CA PRO A 124 15.00 8.73 -16.79
C PRO A 124 16.15 7.98 -17.47
N THR A 125 15.90 6.73 -17.83
CA THR A 125 16.96 5.88 -18.37
C THR A 125 16.50 5.03 -19.55
N THR A 126 17.48 4.53 -20.31
CA THR A 126 17.31 3.60 -21.41
C THR A 126 18.24 2.41 -21.23
N ARG A 127 17.97 1.31 -21.91
CA ARG A 127 18.86 0.15 -21.92
C ARG A 127 20.29 0.53 -22.35
N ALA A 128 20.42 1.34 -23.40
CA ALA A 128 21.74 1.80 -23.90
C ALA A 128 22.50 2.63 -22.85
N ALA A 129 21.78 3.46 -22.09
CA ALA A 129 22.42 4.27 -21.04
C ALA A 129 22.87 3.40 -19.85
N ILE A 130 22.12 2.32 -19.53
CA ILE A 130 22.52 1.35 -18.51
C ILE A 130 23.75 0.57 -18.96
N ASP A 131 23.73 0.04 -20.19
CA ASP A 131 24.85 -0.74 -20.76
C ASP A 131 26.13 0.10 -20.90
N ALA A 132 26.01 1.42 -21.05
CA ALA A 132 27.11 2.38 -21.09
C ALA A 132 27.51 2.91 -19.69
N GLU A 133 26.88 2.45 -18.60
CA GLU A 133 27.08 2.95 -17.22
C GLU A 133 26.93 4.48 -17.10
N ALA A 134 26.07 5.07 -17.94
CA ALA A 134 25.89 6.52 -18.04
C ALA A 134 24.79 7.08 -17.12
N VAL A 135 24.12 6.24 -16.35
CA VAL A 135 23.00 6.61 -15.46
C VAL A 135 23.16 6.00 -14.08
N THR A 136 22.60 6.68 -13.08
CA THR A 136 22.55 6.18 -11.70
C THR A 136 21.40 5.21 -11.54
N LEU A 137 21.69 3.99 -11.08
CA LEU A 137 20.69 2.97 -10.81
C LEU A 137 20.20 3.06 -9.35
N PRO A 138 18.96 2.58 -9.07
CA PRO A 138 18.47 2.43 -7.71
C PRO A 138 19.39 1.55 -6.87
N LEU A 139 19.55 1.91 -5.59
CA LEU A 139 20.36 1.12 -4.67
C LEU A 139 19.74 -0.26 -4.43
N GLY A 140 20.58 -1.30 -4.54
CA GLY A 140 20.16 -2.68 -4.28
C GLY A 140 19.12 -3.18 -5.27
N LEU A 141 19.23 -2.80 -6.54
CA LEU A 141 18.37 -3.33 -7.61
C LEU A 141 18.40 -4.87 -7.57
N PHE A 142 17.23 -5.52 -7.66
CA PHE A 142 17.01 -6.96 -7.53
C PHE A 142 17.16 -7.55 -6.10
N SER A 143 17.40 -6.73 -5.07
CA SER A 143 17.38 -7.15 -3.68
C SER A 143 16.00 -6.85 -3.06
N HIS A 144 15.32 -7.87 -2.53
CA HIS A 144 14.00 -7.70 -1.91
C HIS A 144 13.99 -6.59 -0.86
N SER A 145 14.84 -6.67 0.14
CA SER A 145 14.87 -5.71 1.25
C SER A 145 15.17 -4.28 0.80
N ASP A 146 16.10 -4.12 -0.14
CA ASP A 146 16.45 -2.80 -0.66
C ASP A 146 15.29 -2.23 -1.51
N GLN A 147 14.71 -3.02 -2.41
CA GLN A 147 13.64 -2.52 -3.28
C GLN A 147 12.34 -2.27 -2.52
N ILE A 148 11.96 -3.11 -1.55
CA ILE A 148 10.87 -2.80 -0.61
C ILE A 148 11.08 -1.44 0.05
N LEU A 149 12.30 -1.18 0.52
CA LEU A 149 12.64 0.11 1.13
C LEU A 149 12.54 1.27 0.12
N ARG A 150 12.98 1.08 -1.14
CA ARG A 150 12.88 2.11 -2.20
C ARG A 150 11.43 2.46 -2.50
N TRP A 151 10.56 1.47 -2.63
CA TRP A 151 9.14 1.67 -2.84
C TRP A 151 8.49 2.40 -1.66
N GLN A 152 8.73 1.94 -0.44
CA GLN A 152 8.13 2.52 0.77
C GLN A 152 8.62 3.95 1.06
N THR A 153 9.85 4.26 0.71
CA THR A 153 10.42 5.60 0.96
C THR A 153 10.31 6.54 -0.24
N ALA A 154 10.05 6.02 -1.45
CA ALA A 154 10.12 6.77 -2.71
C ALA A 154 11.46 7.55 -2.86
N THR A 155 12.57 6.96 -2.40
CA THR A 155 13.91 7.55 -2.46
C THR A 155 14.90 6.54 -3.06
N PRO A 156 14.87 6.33 -4.38
CA PRO A 156 15.61 5.25 -5.04
C PRO A 156 17.13 5.38 -4.94
N ALA A 157 17.66 6.61 -4.86
CA ALA A 157 19.10 6.87 -4.79
C ALA A 157 19.69 6.78 -3.38
N ASN A 158 18.86 6.90 -2.33
CA ASN A 158 19.33 7.08 -0.96
C ASN A 158 18.61 6.17 0.03
N ARG A 159 19.23 5.93 1.19
CA ARG A 159 18.56 5.34 2.35
C ARG A 159 17.92 6.47 3.15
N ALA A 160 16.61 6.68 2.96
CA ALA A 160 15.86 7.66 3.72
C ALA A 160 15.39 7.07 5.06
N GLY A 161 15.35 7.93 6.09
CA GLY A 161 14.79 7.57 7.40
C GLY A 161 13.27 7.69 7.48
N THR A 162 12.60 8.26 6.43
CA THR A 162 11.15 8.49 6.40
C THR A 162 10.50 7.88 5.18
N GLY A 163 9.30 7.37 5.35
CA GLY A 163 8.49 6.78 4.30
C GLY A 163 7.53 7.76 3.64
N PHE A 164 7.03 7.34 2.50
CA PHE A 164 6.12 8.15 1.70
C PHE A 164 4.80 8.45 2.44
N GLY A 165 4.17 7.45 3.06
CA GLY A 165 2.94 7.63 3.84
C GLY A 165 3.15 8.48 5.08
N GLY A 166 4.26 8.29 5.81
CA GLY A 166 4.60 9.11 6.97
C GLY A 166 4.80 10.58 6.59
N ARG A 167 5.53 10.86 5.52
CA ARG A 167 5.69 12.24 5.00
C ARG A 167 4.37 12.87 4.54
N LEU A 168 3.45 12.06 4.01
CA LEU A 168 2.12 12.54 3.62
C LEU A 168 1.36 13.08 4.83
N ILE A 169 1.36 12.36 5.95
CA ILE A 169 0.71 12.80 7.19
C ILE A 169 1.47 13.99 7.81
N ASP A 170 2.79 13.95 7.84
CA ASP A 170 3.62 15.08 8.33
C ASP A 170 3.36 16.38 7.55
N ALA A 171 3.06 16.30 6.26
CA ALA A 171 2.80 17.46 5.40
C ALA A 171 1.44 18.11 5.66
N LEU A 172 0.54 17.47 6.41
CA LEU A 172 -0.82 17.92 6.68
C LEU A 172 -1.07 18.13 8.19
N PRO A 173 -0.22 18.88 8.91
CA PRO A 173 -0.38 19.14 10.33
C PRO A 173 -1.69 19.89 10.57
N GLY A 174 -2.52 19.41 11.47
CA GLY A 174 -3.82 19.97 11.80
C GLY A 174 -4.99 19.38 10.98
N ALA A 175 -4.74 18.49 10.01
CA ALA A 175 -5.80 17.71 9.39
C ALA A 175 -6.34 16.63 10.35
N ASN A 176 -5.50 16.13 11.26
CA ASN A 176 -5.87 15.19 12.30
C ASN A 176 -5.83 15.92 13.65
N THR A 177 -6.97 16.00 14.33
CA THR A 177 -7.12 16.69 15.63
C THR A 177 -7.11 15.71 16.81
N GLY A 178 -7.28 14.42 16.54
CA GLY A 178 -7.28 13.36 17.53
C GLY A 178 -5.90 12.77 17.77
N LEU A 179 -5.86 11.47 18.01
CA LEU A 179 -4.62 10.74 18.31
C LEU A 179 -3.66 10.79 17.11
N ALA A 180 -2.47 11.35 17.28
CA ALA A 180 -1.47 11.49 16.21
C ALA A 180 -1.09 10.16 15.55
N LEU A 181 -1.06 9.05 16.32
CA LEU A 181 -0.78 7.70 15.81
C LEU A 181 -1.91 7.14 14.93
N ALA A 182 -3.12 7.68 15.04
CA ALA A 182 -4.26 7.21 14.23
C ALA A 182 -4.18 7.64 12.75
N GLY A 183 -3.27 8.56 12.41
CA GLY A 183 -3.01 8.94 11.03
C GLY A 183 -2.26 7.87 10.22
N ASN A 184 -1.51 6.97 10.87
CA ASN A 184 -0.71 5.93 10.23
C ASN A 184 -0.95 4.58 10.90
N ILE A 185 -1.74 3.71 10.29
CA ILE A 185 -2.12 2.41 10.87
C ILE A 185 -1.59 1.26 10.02
N SER A 186 -0.85 0.35 10.65
CA SER A 186 -0.29 -0.83 10.00
C SER A 186 -1.01 -2.12 10.44
N LEU A 187 -1.37 -2.96 9.48
CA LEU A 187 -1.89 -4.32 9.70
C LEU A 187 -0.78 -5.38 9.59
N SER A 188 0.46 -4.94 9.33
CA SER A 188 1.61 -5.82 9.08
C SER A 188 2.85 -5.44 9.92
N GLY A 189 2.63 -4.93 11.14
CA GLY A 189 3.71 -4.54 12.03
C GLY A 189 4.46 -3.27 11.56
N ASN A 190 5.72 -3.15 11.97
CA ASN A 190 6.53 -1.99 11.61
C ASN A 190 6.90 -1.99 10.13
N ASN A 191 6.80 -0.83 9.50
CA ASN A 191 7.17 -0.63 8.09
C ASN A 191 7.81 0.75 7.89
N SER A 192 8.54 0.91 6.79
CA SER A 192 9.16 2.19 6.45
C SER A 192 8.19 3.14 5.76
N PHE A 193 7.14 2.65 5.12
CA PHE A 193 6.14 3.47 4.40
C PHE A 193 5.52 4.53 5.31
N GLN A 194 5.20 4.17 6.55
CA GLN A 194 4.51 5.03 7.52
C GLN A 194 5.45 5.75 8.49
N ALA A 195 6.77 5.59 8.35
CA ALA A 195 7.73 6.31 9.18
C ALA A 195 7.76 7.79 8.78
N GLY A 196 7.22 8.67 9.61
CA GLY A 196 7.30 10.13 9.47
C GLY A 196 8.49 10.72 10.24
N ALA A 197 8.77 12.00 10.02
CA ALA A 197 9.71 12.76 10.82
C ALA A 197 9.11 13.18 12.17
N ALA A 198 7.82 13.51 12.17
CA ALA A 198 7.04 13.90 13.34
C ALA A 198 6.03 12.84 13.75
N THR A 199 5.48 12.10 12.79
CA THR A 199 4.44 11.08 13.02
C THR A 199 5.04 9.68 13.02
N GLY A 200 4.50 8.82 13.90
CA GLY A 200 4.76 7.39 13.91
C GLY A 200 3.58 6.60 13.38
N SER A 201 3.72 5.28 13.30
CA SER A 201 2.62 4.35 12.99
C SER A 201 2.20 3.57 14.22
N TYR A 202 0.95 3.13 14.22
CA TYR A 202 0.41 2.18 15.17
C TYR A 202 0.10 0.84 14.47
N ALA A 203 0.61 -0.25 15.03
CA ALA A 203 0.37 -1.58 14.48
C ALA A 203 -0.81 -2.27 15.17
N ILE A 204 -1.79 -2.71 14.39
CA ILE A 204 -2.99 -3.43 14.87
C ILE A 204 -3.01 -4.82 14.23
N SER A 205 -3.34 -5.83 15.00
CA SER A 205 -3.53 -7.18 14.46
C SER A 205 -4.85 -7.26 13.68
N ALA A 206 -4.79 -7.77 12.45
CA ALA A 206 -5.98 -7.99 11.63
C ALA A 206 -7.02 -8.86 12.35
N ASN A 207 -6.58 -9.98 12.93
CA ASN A 207 -7.47 -10.96 13.55
C ASN A 207 -7.77 -10.69 15.03
N ARG A 208 -6.79 -10.17 15.78
CA ARG A 208 -6.91 -9.96 17.24
C ARG A 208 -7.21 -8.52 17.62
N GLY A 209 -7.26 -7.61 16.63
CA GLY A 209 -7.46 -6.18 16.90
C GLY A 209 -6.31 -5.56 17.67
N VAL A 210 -6.64 -4.61 18.53
CA VAL A 210 -5.68 -3.96 19.43
C VAL A 210 -5.20 -4.97 20.47
N GLN A 211 -3.88 -5.05 20.64
CA GLN A 211 -3.28 -5.96 21.62
C GLN A 211 -2.87 -5.17 22.86
N SER A 212 -3.43 -5.56 24.01
CA SER A 212 -2.98 -5.07 25.32
C SER A 212 -1.65 -5.73 25.72
N ILE A 213 -0.97 -5.13 26.69
CA ILE A 213 0.20 -5.76 27.31
C ILE A 213 -0.26 -7.01 28.06
N SER A 214 0.40 -8.14 27.78
CA SER A 214 0.09 -9.39 28.46
C SER A 214 0.28 -9.23 29.99
N GLY A 215 -0.75 -9.63 30.74
CA GLY A 215 -0.75 -9.52 32.19
C GLY A 215 -1.36 -8.23 32.74
N PHE A 216 -1.83 -7.29 31.92
CA PHE A 216 -2.50 -6.08 32.39
C PHE A 216 -3.85 -6.34 33.10
N ASP A 217 -4.41 -7.53 32.93
CA ASP A 217 -5.60 -7.98 33.66
C ASP A 217 -5.26 -8.33 35.16
N ASN A 218 -3.98 -8.44 35.48
CA ASN A 218 -3.51 -8.68 36.85
C ASN A 218 -3.17 -7.36 37.55
N ASP A 219 -3.93 -7.02 38.58
CA ASP A 219 -3.78 -5.76 39.32
C ASP A 219 -2.38 -5.55 39.94
N LEU A 220 -1.71 -6.62 40.37
CA LEU A 220 -0.37 -6.51 40.91
C LEU A 220 0.65 -6.17 39.83
N PHE A 221 0.54 -6.84 38.66
CA PHE A 221 1.39 -6.55 37.53
C PHE A 221 1.17 -5.13 37.03
N LYS A 222 -0.09 -4.70 36.89
CA LYS A 222 -0.46 -3.35 36.46
C LYS A 222 0.11 -2.29 37.40
N ARG A 223 -0.07 -2.41 38.68
CA ARG A 223 0.48 -1.47 39.68
C ARG A 223 2.01 -1.43 39.67
N SER A 224 2.66 -2.60 39.53
CA SER A 224 4.11 -2.67 39.44
C SER A 224 4.63 -1.97 38.18
N PHE A 225 3.96 -2.17 37.08
CA PHE A 225 4.26 -1.51 35.80
C PHE A 225 4.07 0.01 35.90
N GLU A 226 2.95 0.47 36.43
CA GLU A 226 2.67 1.90 36.66
C GLU A 226 3.72 2.54 37.59
N SER A 227 4.16 1.84 38.61
CA SER A 227 5.25 2.29 39.49
C SER A 227 6.59 2.45 38.76
N LEU A 228 6.93 1.49 37.89
CA LEU A 228 8.11 1.60 37.02
C LEU A 228 8.01 2.75 35.99
N MET A 229 6.81 2.97 35.48
CA MET A 229 6.55 4.09 34.55
C MET A 229 6.63 5.45 35.24
N ALA A 230 6.33 5.54 36.52
CA ALA A 230 6.37 6.78 37.32
C ALA A 230 7.79 7.15 37.84
N ASP A 231 8.80 6.28 37.71
CA ASP A 231 10.16 6.53 38.22
C ASP A 231 10.81 7.74 37.51
N SER A 232 11.11 8.78 38.27
CA SER A 232 11.69 10.04 37.77
C SER A 232 13.22 10.02 37.67
N SER A 233 13.89 8.98 38.15
CA SER A 233 15.35 8.86 38.16
C SER A 233 15.96 8.36 36.84
N ALA A 234 15.11 8.16 35.81
CA ALA A 234 15.48 7.55 34.55
C ALA A 234 16.39 8.42 33.68
N SER A 235 17.31 7.78 32.97
CA SER A 235 18.09 8.41 31.91
C SER A 235 17.19 8.93 30.79
N THR A 236 17.72 9.84 29.95
CA THR A 236 16.98 10.37 28.76
C THR A 236 16.41 9.25 27.89
N LEU A 237 17.18 8.18 27.65
CA LEU A 237 16.73 7.03 26.84
C LEU A 237 15.56 6.29 27.51
N GLN A 238 15.65 6.06 28.81
CA GLN A 238 14.57 5.43 29.59
C GLN A 238 13.30 6.31 29.57
N THR A 239 13.45 7.62 29.68
CA THR A 239 12.34 8.57 29.60
C THR A 239 11.67 8.53 28.25
N VAL A 240 12.43 8.55 27.15
CA VAL A 240 11.90 8.44 25.78
C VAL A 240 11.17 7.11 25.58
N TYR A 241 11.76 6.00 26.04
CA TYR A 241 11.14 4.67 25.97
C TYR A 241 9.81 4.62 26.71
N ARG A 242 9.77 5.10 27.96
CA ARG A 242 8.55 5.17 28.77
C ARG A 242 7.46 6.01 28.10
N ASN A 243 7.80 7.19 27.61
CA ASN A 243 6.84 8.05 26.92
C ASN A 243 6.26 7.37 25.67
N LYS A 244 7.10 6.67 24.89
CA LYS A 244 6.64 5.89 23.74
C LYS A 244 5.74 4.73 24.15
N LEU A 245 6.09 4.01 25.21
CA LEU A 245 5.29 2.90 25.69
C LEU A 245 3.94 3.38 26.24
N GLN A 246 3.92 4.48 27.03
CA GLN A 246 2.68 5.09 27.51
C GLN A 246 1.80 5.54 26.34
N SER A 247 2.38 6.24 25.36
CA SER A 247 1.63 6.65 24.17
C SER A 247 1.04 5.47 23.38
N ALA A 248 1.73 4.33 23.36
CA ALA A 248 1.21 3.11 22.71
C ALA A 248 0.06 2.47 23.50
N ILE A 249 0.10 2.51 24.83
CA ILE A 249 -0.99 2.03 25.71
C ILE A 249 -2.22 2.93 25.53
N ASP A 250 -2.04 4.24 25.66
CA ASP A 250 -3.12 5.23 25.53
C ASP A 250 -3.77 5.14 24.14
N ALA A 251 -2.94 4.93 23.10
CA ALA A 251 -3.43 4.68 21.75
C ALA A 251 -4.25 3.39 21.67
N GLY A 252 -3.82 2.32 22.32
CA GLY A 252 -4.55 1.07 22.38
C GLY A 252 -5.95 1.23 22.95
N ASP A 253 -6.11 1.96 24.03
CA ASP A 253 -7.39 2.24 24.68
C ASP A 253 -8.31 3.05 23.74
N VAL A 254 -7.77 4.08 23.09
CA VAL A 254 -8.51 4.90 22.11
C VAL A 254 -8.98 4.05 20.93
N PHE A 255 -8.08 3.24 20.34
CA PHE A 255 -8.46 2.37 19.23
C PHE A 255 -9.47 1.30 19.64
N SER A 256 -9.34 0.69 20.81
CA SER A 256 -10.29 -0.30 21.33
C SER A 256 -11.67 0.31 21.54
N SER A 257 -11.73 1.50 22.11
CA SER A 257 -12.96 2.25 22.31
C SER A 257 -13.61 2.63 20.99
N ALA A 258 -12.86 3.15 20.02
CA ALA A 258 -13.37 3.51 18.71
C ALA A 258 -13.88 2.28 17.95
N LEU A 259 -13.10 1.19 17.91
CA LEU A 259 -13.49 -0.05 17.21
C LEU A 259 -14.73 -0.72 17.82
N SER A 260 -15.00 -0.53 19.12
CA SER A 260 -16.24 -1.01 19.72
C SER A 260 -17.49 -0.32 19.16
N GLN A 261 -17.33 0.81 18.49
CA GLN A 261 -18.38 1.60 17.84
C GLN A 261 -18.37 1.43 16.32
N ALA A 262 -17.45 0.58 15.78
CA ALA A 262 -17.37 0.35 14.35
C ALA A 262 -18.67 -0.22 13.79
N THR A 263 -19.03 0.24 12.60
CA THR A 263 -20.18 -0.28 11.87
C THR A 263 -20.00 -1.78 11.62
N THR A 264 -20.98 -2.59 11.99
CA THR A 264 -21.00 -4.00 11.64
C THR A 264 -21.19 -4.14 10.15
N LEU A 265 -20.18 -4.66 9.46
CA LEU A 265 -20.21 -4.84 8.01
C LEU A 265 -21.12 -6.04 7.64
N SER A 266 -22.00 -5.84 6.69
CA SER A 266 -22.80 -6.90 6.06
C SER A 266 -22.03 -7.60 4.93
N THR A 267 -21.06 -6.91 4.34
CA THR A 267 -20.15 -7.46 3.33
C THR A 267 -19.39 -8.66 3.87
N PRO A 268 -19.53 -9.85 3.27
CA PRO A 268 -18.78 -11.03 3.69
C PRO A 268 -17.33 -10.92 3.27
N PHE A 269 -16.41 -11.31 4.17
CA PHE A 269 -14.98 -11.41 3.87
C PHE A 269 -14.53 -12.86 3.97
N ALA A 270 -13.59 -13.25 3.10
CA ALA A 270 -12.94 -14.56 3.19
C ALA A 270 -12.12 -14.67 4.50
N GLU A 271 -11.93 -15.90 4.98
CA GLU A 271 -11.24 -16.18 6.25
C GLU A 271 -9.71 -16.25 6.12
N ASP A 272 -9.14 -15.71 5.02
CA ASP A 272 -7.70 -15.59 4.87
C ASP A 272 -7.14 -14.33 5.57
N SER A 273 -5.83 -14.30 5.74
CA SER A 273 -5.16 -13.21 6.46
C SER A 273 -5.23 -11.87 5.74
N PHE A 274 -5.22 -11.87 4.40
CA PHE A 274 -5.28 -10.65 3.60
C PHE A 274 -6.70 -10.05 3.66
N SER A 275 -7.73 -10.86 3.41
CA SER A 275 -9.14 -10.43 3.52
C SER A 275 -9.48 -9.95 4.92
N SER A 276 -8.97 -10.61 5.97
CA SER A 276 -9.11 -10.17 7.36
C SER A 276 -8.47 -8.81 7.61
N ALA A 277 -7.31 -8.54 7.02
CA ALA A 277 -6.65 -7.23 7.13
C ALA A 277 -7.44 -6.14 6.41
N MET A 278 -7.95 -6.43 5.20
CA MET A 278 -8.77 -5.48 4.44
C MET A 278 -10.09 -5.16 5.18
N LYS A 279 -10.73 -6.17 5.79
CA LYS A 279 -11.90 -5.97 6.67
C LYS A 279 -11.56 -5.03 7.83
N ARG A 280 -10.44 -5.27 8.52
CA ARG A 280 -9.99 -4.44 9.64
C ARG A 280 -9.73 -2.99 9.22
N ILE A 281 -9.20 -2.77 8.01
CA ILE A 281 -9.02 -1.41 7.46
C ILE A 281 -10.38 -0.74 7.26
N ALA A 282 -11.38 -1.44 6.72
CA ALA A 282 -12.73 -0.88 6.54
C ALA A 282 -13.37 -0.49 7.88
N GLU A 283 -13.26 -1.36 8.90
CA GLU A 283 -13.72 -1.08 10.26
C GLU A 283 -13.02 0.15 10.87
N LEU A 284 -11.70 0.30 10.71
CA LEU A 284 -10.95 1.45 11.18
C LEU A 284 -11.31 2.74 10.43
N ALA A 285 -11.51 2.65 9.13
CA ALA A 285 -11.98 3.79 8.33
C ALA A 285 -13.39 4.24 8.75
N SER A 286 -14.28 3.31 9.14
CA SER A 286 -15.64 3.64 9.59
C SER A 286 -15.69 4.46 10.89
N VAL A 287 -14.61 4.43 11.70
CA VAL A 287 -14.50 5.15 12.97
C VAL A 287 -13.52 6.33 12.93
N HIS A 288 -13.25 6.85 11.74
CA HIS A 288 -12.30 7.95 11.56
C HIS A 288 -12.70 9.22 12.35
N GLU A 289 -14.01 9.51 12.47
CA GLU A 289 -14.51 10.63 13.25
C GLU A 289 -14.24 10.45 14.75
N GLN A 290 -14.48 9.25 15.29
CA GLN A 290 -14.22 8.90 16.70
C GLN A 290 -12.71 8.96 17.00
N LEU A 291 -11.87 8.67 16.02
CA LEU A 291 -10.41 8.82 16.12
C LEU A 291 -9.94 10.26 15.94
N GLY A 292 -10.81 11.17 15.49
CA GLY A 292 -10.48 12.56 15.21
C GLY A 292 -9.50 12.71 14.05
N VAL A 293 -9.62 11.87 13.02
CA VAL A 293 -8.72 11.88 11.86
C VAL A 293 -9.48 12.12 10.56
N SER A 294 -8.97 13.01 9.75
CA SER A 294 -9.46 13.27 8.39
C SER A 294 -8.47 12.83 7.32
N ARG A 295 -7.26 12.44 7.69
CA ARG A 295 -6.22 11.91 6.80
C ARG A 295 -5.59 10.68 7.41
N GLN A 296 -5.66 9.54 6.69
CA GLN A 296 -5.08 8.29 7.17
C GLN A 296 -4.26 7.59 6.09
N THR A 297 -3.25 6.87 6.51
CA THR A 297 -2.57 5.86 5.71
C THR A 297 -2.72 4.49 6.37
N PHE A 298 -2.98 3.49 5.56
CA PHE A 298 -2.98 2.09 5.97
C PHE A 298 -1.91 1.33 5.23
N PHE A 299 -1.31 0.36 5.89
CA PHE A 299 -0.30 -0.51 5.29
C PHE A 299 -0.61 -1.97 5.59
N VAL A 300 -0.59 -2.78 4.54
CA VAL A 300 -0.77 -4.23 4.64
C VAL A 300 0.19 -4.95 3.69
N THR A 301 0.74 -6.08 4.15
CA THR A 301 1.59 -6.95 3.34
C THR A 301 0.84 -8.24 2.99
N PHE A 302 0.83 -8.57 1.73
CA PHE A 302 0.44 -9.89 1.22
C PHE A 302 1.70 -10.53 0.66
N GLY A 303 2.33 -11.41 1.44
CA GLY A 303 3.60 -12.06 1.10
C GLY A 303 3.42 -13.33 0.28
N GLY A 304 4.54 -13.91 -0.18
CA GLY A 304 4.58 -15.17 -0.89
C GLY A 304 4.74 -15.05 -2.41
N TRP A 305 5.05 -13.86 -2.93
CA TRP A 305 5.11 -13.59 -4.39
C TRP A 305 6.47 -13.93 -5.04
N ASP A 306 7.41 -14.53 -4.32
CA ASP A 306 8.73 -14.86 -4.85
C ASP A 306 8.71 -16.16 -5.68
N HIS A 307 8.04 -16.14 -6.82
CA HIS A 307 7.73 -17.29 -7.66
C HIS A 307 8.87 -17.61 -8.64
N HIS A 308 10.01 -18.09 -8.14
CA HIS A 308 11.09 -18.64 -8.98
C HIS A 308 10.74 -20.01 -9.58
N GLU A 309 9.79 -20.71 -8.97
CA GLU A 309 9.27 -22.00 -9.41
C GLU A 309 7.75 -21.99 -9.37
N ASP A 310 7.12 -22.76 -10.26
CA ASP A 310 5.66 -22.94 -10.32
C ASP A 310 4.85 -21.63 -10.31
N THR A 311 5.29 -20.63 -11.08
CA THR A 311 4.64 -19.30 -11.12
C THR A 311 3.15 -19.42 -11.42
N LEU A 312 2.74 -20.24 -12.39
CA LEU A 312 1.33 -20.40 -12.77
C LEU A 312 0.49 -21.02 -11.64
N GLY A 313 0.99 -22.08 -11.00
CA GLY A 313 0.31 -22.75 -9.88
C GLY A 313 0.19 -21.82 -8.66
N GLN A 314 1.23 -21.08 -8.34
CA GLN A 314 1.22 -20.10 -7.26
C GLN A 314 0.23 -18.95 -7.55
N GLN A 315 0.24 -18.41 -8.76
CA GLN A 315 -0.70 -17.37 -9.18
C GLN A 315 -2.15 -17.87 -9.18
N ALA A 316 -2.39 -19.11 -9.60
CA ALA A 316 -3.74 -19.70 -9.53
C ALA A 316 -4.31 -19.77 -8.11
N THR A 317 -3.46 -19.79 -7.09
CA THR A 317 -3.85 -19.79 -5.68
C THR A 317 -3.93 -18.38 -5.10
N MET A 318 -2.95 -17.52 -5.40
CA MET A 318 -2.80 -16.23 -4.73
C MET A 318 -3.62 -15.11 -5.37
N LEU A 319 -3.78 -15.11 -6.70
CA LEU A 319 -4.57 -14.08 -7.38
C LEU A 319 -6.06 -14.10 -7.02
N PRO A 320 -6.74 -15.27 -6.85
CA PRO A 320 -8.10 -15.29 -6.32
C PRO A 320 -8.23 -14.64 -4.94
N ALA A 321 -7.27 -14.87 -4.03
CA ALA A 321 -7.28 -14.27 -2.69
C ALA A 321 -7.05 -12.75 -2.75
N LEU A 322 -6.14 -12.29 -3.63
CA LEU A 322 -5.92 -10.86 -3.86
C LEU A 322 -7.17 -10.18 -4.42
N ASP A 323 -7.78 -10.76 -5.46
CA ASP A 323 -8.99 -10.24 -6.10
C ASP A 323 -10.18 -10.19 -5.14
N ALA A 324 -10.38 -11.27 -4.37
CA ALA A 324 -11.43 -11.35 -3.38
C ALA A 324 -11.25 -10.29 -2.28
N GLY A 325 -10.06 -10.19 -1.70
CA GLY A 325 -9.79 -9.23 -0.62
C GLY A 325 -9.95 -7.78 -1.07
N LEU A 326 -9.47 -7.41 -2.27
CA LEU A 326 -9.65 -6.08 -2.84
C LEU A 326 -11.10 -5.79 -3.19
N GLY A 327 -11.80 -6.76 -3.80
CA GLY A 327 -13.20 -6.64 -4.19
C GLY A 327 -14.15 -6.51 -2.98
N GLN A 328 -13.96 -7.35 -1.96
CA GLN A 328 -14.72 -7.30 -0.70
C GLN A 328 -14.48 -6.00 0.05
N PHE A 329 -13.23 -5.52 0.05
CA PHE A 329 -12.90 -4.22 0.65
C PHE A 329 -13.63 -3.08 -0.05
N GLN A 330 -13.63 -3.06 -1.37
CA GLN A 330 -14.35 -2.03 -2.11
C GLN A 330 -15.87 -2.07 -1.85
N LEU A 331 -16.47 -3.27 -1.75
CA LEU A 331 -17.88 -3.43 -1.37
C LEU A 331 -18.16 -2.89 0.04
N ALA A 332 -17.26 -3.16 0.99
CA ALA A 332 -17.38 -2.61 2.34
C ALA A 332 -17.24 -1.08 2.36
N LEU A 333 -16.37 -0.50 1.54
CA LEU A 333 -16.28 0.96 1.39
C LEU A 333 -17.56 1.55 0.76
N GLU A 334 -18.20 0.84 -0.16
CA GLU A 334 -19.50 1.22 -0.72
C GLU A 334 -20.59 1.18 0.35
N GLU A 335 -20.65 0.11 1.14
CA GLU A 335 -21.56 -0.04 2.28
C GLU A 335 -21.40 1.09 3.31
N LEU A 336 -20.17 1.52 3.56
CA LEU A 336 -19.83 2.61 4.48
C LEU A 336 -19.97 4.02 3.88
N GLY A 337 -20.24 4.15 2.58
CA GLY A 337 -20.25 5.43 1.88
C GLY A 337 -18.86 6.08 1.70
N LEU A 338 -17.79 5.30 1.80
CA LEU A 338 -16.39 5.74 1.78
C LEU A 338 -15.66 5.46 0.46
N SER A 339 -16.36 4.96 -0.58
CA SER A 339 -15.74 4.57 -1.87
C SER A 339 -14.90 5.66 -2.54
N ASN A 340 -15.29 6.92 -2.42
CA ASN A 340 -14.59 8.05 -3.03
C ASN A 340 -13.56 8.68 -2.10
N GLN A 341 -13.47 8.22 -0.86
CA GLN A 341 -12.57 8.75 0.16
C GLN A 341 -11.33 7.91 0.37
N VAL A 342 -11.37 6.64 -0.01
CA VAL A 342 -10.25 5.70 0.20
C VAL A 342 -9.68 5.28 -1.15
N THR A 343 -8.36 5.48 -1.31
CA THR A 343 -7.61 5.02 -2.48
C THR A 343 -6.72 3.86 -2.10
N THR A 344 -6.87 2.72 -2.76
CA THR A 344 -6.01 1.55 -2.58
C THR A 344 -5.04 1.43 -3.75
N PHE A 345 -3.78 1.16 -3.47
CA PHE A 345 -2.79 0.86 -4.50
C PHE A 345 -1.90 -0.30 -4.07
N THR A 346 -1.40 -1.05 -5.05
CA THR A 346 -0.45 -2.14 -4.84
C THR A 346 0.97 -1.67 -5.16
N ILE A 347 1.94 -2.20 -4.45
CA ILE A 347 3.36 -2.14 -4.78
C ILE A 347 3.94 -3.54 -4.63
N SER A 348 5.07 -3.80 -5.28
CA SER A 348 5.85 -5.02 -5.05
C SER A 348 7.32 -4.67 -4.95
N ASP A 349 8.14 -5.59 -4.48
CA ASP A 349 9.59 -5.38 -4.34
C ASP A 349 10.19 -4.91 -5.66
N PHE A 350 9.86 -5.63 -6.73
CA PHE A 350 10.23 -5.39 -8.11
C PHE A 350 9.26 -6.16 -9.03
N GLY A 351 9.34 -5.91 -10.34
CA GLY A 351 8.75 -6.78 -11.34
C GLY A 351 9.61 -8.02 -11.58
N ARG A 352 9.07 -8.99 -12.30
CA ARG A 352 9.80 -10.21 -12.68
C ARG A 352 10.36 -10.13 -14.09
N THR A 353 11.28 -11.03 -14.42
CA THR A 353 11.72 -11.18 -15.81
C THR A 353 10.56 -11.57 -16.72
N LEU A 354 10.51 -10.95 -17.90
CA LEU A 354 9.48 -11.31 -18.89
C LEU A 354 9.70 -12.73 -19.44
N THR A 355 10.95 -13.18 -19.48
CA THR A 355 11.32 -14.54 -19.93
C THR A 355 11.27 -15.53 -18.76
N SER A 356 10.76 -16.73 -19.04
CA SER A 356 10.81 -17.86 -18.12
C SER A 356 12.24 -18.33 -17.87
N ASN A 357 12.50 -18.81 -16.65
CA ASN A 357 13.72 -19.57 -16.32
C ASN A 357 13.52 -21.07 -16.50
N GLY A 358 12.39 -21.50 -17.09
CA GLY A 358 12.00 -22.91 -17.30
C GLY A 358 11.13 -23.50 -16.18
N ARG A 359 10.90 -22.76 -15.07
CA ARG A 359 10.05 -23.15 -13.93
C ARG A 359 9.21 -22.01 -13.38
N GLY A 360 9.67 -20.80 -13.57
CA GLY A 360 9.06 -19.57 -13.10
C GLY A 360 9.74 -18.35 -13.71
N SER A 361 9.84 -17.27 -12.95
CA SER A 361 10.49 -16.01 -13.39
C SER A 361 11.47 -15.51 -12.34
N ASP A 362 12.53 -14.84 -12.80
CA ASP A 362 13.57 -14.29 -11.93
C ASP A 362 13.30 -12.83 -11.60
N HIS A 363 14.13 -12.24 -10.74
CA HIS A 363 14.04 -10.84 -10.35
C HIS A 363 14.19 -9.94 -11.58
N GLY A 364 13.23 -9.05 -11.77
CA GLY A 364 13.24 -7.98 -12.77
C GLY A 364 13.23 -6.62 -12.12
N TRP A 365 13.04 -5.56 -12.90
CA TRP A 365 13.06 -4.19 -12.37
C TRP A 365 11.64 -3.63 -12.24
N GLY A 366 11.06 -3.21 -13.36
CA GLY A 366 9.70 -2.66 -13.41
C GLY A 366 8.66 -3.73 -13.65
N GLY A 367 7.43 -3.42 -13.29
CA GLY A 367 6.26 -4.25 -13.47
C GLY A 367 5.01 -3.41 -13.70
N ASN A 368 3.85 -4.00 -13.44
CA ASN A 368 2.56 -3.31 -13.47
C ASN A 368 1.99 -3.27 -12.06
N ALA A 369 1.25 -2.20 -11.72
CA ALA A 369 0.64 -1.97 -10.41
C ALA A 369 -0.81 -1.52 -10.55
#